data_01cb6848a63dbe4e429d69c126b29ad3
#
_entry.id   01cb6848a63dbe4e429d69c126b29ad3
#
_cell.length_a   1.000
_cell.length_b   1.000
_cell.length_c   1.000
_cell.angle_alpha   90.00
_cell.angle_beta   90.00
_cell.angle_gamma   90.00
#
_symmetry.space_group_name_H-M   'P 1'
#
loop_
_entity.id
_entity.type
_entity.pdbx_description
1 polymer ?
#
loop_
_entity_poly.entity_id
_entity_poly.type
_entity_poly.pdbx_seq_one_letter_code
_entity_poly.pdbx_strand_id
1 'polypeptide(L)'
;MLPFGYSDIVNAAFENPEWLNYHHLRHFWMIARHRSVTRAAAKLNISQSTLSEHLGEIEEWLGEPLFERRGRALELTDAGRIALEHAETIFTTGHDLVARFRQSDQKRQRILRIGAVGPLSKNLQFDFIQPLLADARTKVVVVAGGLNELTRQLQEHRLDLVLSNIPVRADQEEDVFNHPLGEVPVFLVGGKRVKLVRPTFPDLLHNLPLFLPSRQSDVRADFDLILANAGIEPIVHAEVDDMALLRLLALSGEGLALVSKIVVERELQSSKIKFMLRVPGLAEKYYALTVRKRFQNAWLAEIVEAFRARLKELAAN
;
A
#
# COMPACT_ATOMS: atom_id res chain seq x y z
N MET A 1 -11.14 -26.95 -23.56
CA MET A 1 -9.88 -27.64 -23.91
C MET A 1 -8.80 -26.57 -23.89
N LEU A 2 -8.10 -26.40 -22.75
CA LEU A 2 -7.02 -25.42 -22.63
C LEU A 2 -5.79 -26.00 -23.31
N PRO A 3 -5.13 -25.31 -24.27
CA PRO A 3 -4.14 -25.91 -25.14
C PRO A 3 -2.73 -26.06 -24.54
N PHE A 4 -2.45 -25.57 -23.34
CA PHE A 4 -1.15 -25.77 -22.69
C PHE A 4 -1.35 -25.98 -21.19
N GLY A 5 -0.93 -27.17 -20.70
CA GLY A 5 -0.87 -27.45 -19.26
C GLY A 5 0.23 -26.63 -18.59
N TYR A 6 0.04 -26.26 -17.33
CA TYR A 6 1.06 -25.60 -16.49
C TYR A 6 2.40 -26.37 -16.46
N SER A 7 2.34 -27.70 -16.61
CA SER A 7 3.49 -28.60 -16.77
C SER A 7 4.30 -28.35 -18.04
N ASP A 8 3.64 -27.97 -19.16
CA ASP A 8 4.32 -27.79 -20.44
C ASP A 8 5.09 -26.48 -20.49
N ILE A 9 4.58 -25.43 -19.82
CA ILE A 9 5.26 -24.14 -19.66
C ILE A 9 6.47 -24.31 -18.72
N VAL A 10 6.33 -25.06 -17.65
CA VAL A 10 7.41 -25.34 -16.71
C VAL A 10 8.49 -26.18 -17.37
N ASN A 11 8.13 -27.25 -18.11
CA ASN A 11 9.09 -28.10 -18.80
C ASN A 11 9.84 -27.36 -19.91
N ALA A 12 9.15 -26.53 -20.72
CA ALA A 12 9.81 -25.71 -21.73
C ALA A 12 10.83 -24.73 -21.15
N ALA A 13 10.55 -24.19 -19.97
CA ALA A 13 11.49 -23.32 -19.26
C ALA A 13 12.72 -24.07 -18.71
N PHE A 14 12.58 -25.36 -18.37
CA PHE A 14 13.69 -26.18 -17.85
C PHE A 14 14.55 -26.83 -18.96
N GLU A 15 14.02 -26.96 -20.18
CA GLU A 15 14.74 -27.51 -21.34
C GLU A 15 15.54 -26.45 -22.12
N ASN A 16 15.44 -25.17 -21.74
CA ASN A 16 16.16 -24.10 -22.40
C ASN A 16 17.57 -23.96 -21.81
N PRO A 17 18.65 -24.00 -22.64
CA PRO A 17 20.04 -23.78 -22.17
C PRO A 17 20.29 -22.38 -21.60
N GLU A 18 19.32 -21.49 -21.66
CA GLU A 18 19.35 -20.10 -21.13
C GLU A 18 18.88 -19.98 -19.68
N TRP A 19 19.15 -20.95 -18.80
CA TRP A 19 18.79 -20.82 -17.39
C TRP A 19 19.61 -19.76 -16.69
N LEU A 20 18.95 -18.79 -16.02
CA LEU A 20 19.60 -17.75 -15.22
C LEU A 20 20.45 -18.37 -14.09
N ASN A 21 21.73 -18.06 -14.07
CA ASN A 21 22.61 -18.48 -12.98
C ASN A 21 22.38 -17.62 -11.73
N TYR A 22 21.61 -18.16 -10.77
CA TYR A 22 21.32 -17.47 -9.50
C TYR A 22 22.54 -17.16 -8.66
N HIS A 23 23.66 -17.87 -8.85
CA HIS A 23 24.90 -17.59 -8.16
C HIS A 23 25.55 -16.31 -8.70
N HIS A 24 25.57 -16.13 -10.02
CA HIS A 24 26.06 -14.91 -10.66
C HIS A 24 25.14 -13.72 -10.39
N LEU A 25 23.83 -13.94 -10.39
CA LEU A 25 22.84 -12.92 -9.98
C LEU A 25 23.07 -12.46 -8.53
N ARG A 26 23.39 -13.38 -7.61
CA ARG A 26 23.75 -13.05 -6.22
C ARG A 26 25.02 -12.21 -6.15
N HIS A 27 26.02 -12.50 -6.98
CA HIS A 27 27.26 -11.73 -7.04
C HIS A 27 27.01 -10.31 -7.53
N PHE A 28 26.25 -10.14 -8.60
CA PHE A 28 25.75 -8.84 -9.05
C PHE A 28 25.02 -8.08 -7.94
N TRP A 29 24.06 -8.70 -7.29
CA TRP A 29 23.29 -8.11 -6.20
C TRP A 29 24.16 -7.63 -5.04
N MET A 30 25.18 -8.40 -4.67
CA MET A 30 26.13 -8.00 -3.63
C MET A 30 26.99 -6.81 -4.06
N ILE A 31 27.42 -6.73 -5.32
CA ILE A 31 28.17 -5.58 -5.85
C ILE A 31 27.29 -4.33 -5.79
N ALA A 32 26.04 -4.42 -6.24
CA ALA A 32 25.09 -3.32 -6.25
C ALA A 32 24.86 -2.77 -4.84
N ARG A 33 24.62 -3.64 -3.85
CA ARG A 33 24.41 -3.23 -2.45
C ARG A 33 25.63 -2.60 -1.80
N HIS A 34 26.83 -3.05 -2.12
CA HIS A 34 28.07 -2.52 -1.53
C HIS A 34 28.68 -1.39 -2.36
N ARG A 35 28.18 -1.13 -3.59
CA ARG A 35 28.71 -0.15 -4.55
C ARG A 35 30.23 -0.27 -4.75
N SER A 36 30.73 -1.50 -4.66
CA SER A 36 32.18 -1.79 -4.74
C SER A 36 32.43 -3.28 -4.92
N VAL A 37 33.10 -3.65 -5.99
CA VAL A 37 33.48 -5.04 -6.26
C VAL A 37 34.39 -5.58 -5.14
N THR A 38 35.38 -4.80 -4.70
CA THR A 38 36.30 -5.23 -3.64
C THR A 38 35.59 -5.50 -2.31
N ARG A 39 34.68 -4.62 -1.90
CA ARG A 39 33.87 -4.83 -0.65
C ARG A 39 32.95 -6.02 -0.76
N ALA A 40 32.30 -6.20 -1.91
CA ALA A 40 31.44 -7.35 -2.16
C ALA A 40 32.23 -8.67 -2.15
N ALA A 41 33.41 -8.72 -2.80
CA ALA A 41 34.30 -9.88 -2.82
C ALA A 41 34.70 -10.30 -1.40
N ALA A 42 35.11 -9.33 -0.57
CA ALA A 42 35.46 -9.57 0.83
C ALA A 42 34.29 -10.14 1.64
N LYS A 43 33.04 -9.66 1.39
CA LYS A 43 31.84 -10.18 2.06
C LYS A 43 31.42 -11.57 1.60
N LEU A 44 31.75 -11.92 0.36
CA LEU A 44 31.47 -13.23 -0.22
C LEU A 44 32.58 -14.26 0.03
N ASN A 45 33.72 -13.84 0.59
CA ASN A 45 34.92 -14.66 0.77
C ASN A 45 35.44 -15.25 -0.55
N ILE A 46 35.46 -14.46 -1.63
CA ILE A 46 36.01 -14.83 -2.93
C ILE A 46 36.99 -13.75 -3.41
N SER A 47 37.78 -14.06 -4.46
CA SER A 47 38.66 -13.09 -5.06
C SER A 47 37.90 -12.02 -5.85
N GLN A 48 38.46 -10.81 -5.96
CA GLN A 48 37.89 -9.75 -6.79
C GLN A 48 37.85 -10.15 -8.28
N SER A 49 38.84 -10.91 -8.76
CA SER A 49 38.89 -11.42 -10.14
C SER A 49 37.71 -12.35 -10.42
N THR A 50 37.46 -13.35 -9.53
CA THR A 50 36.30 -14.26 -9.65
C THR A 50 34.96 -13.52 -9.63
N LEU A 51 34.85 -12.51 -8.75
CA LEU A 51 33.62 -11.74 -8.69
C LEU A 51 33.39 -10.90 -9.96
N SER A 52 34.47 -10.36 -10.55
CA SER A 52 34.38 -9.61 -11.81
C SER A 52 34.07 -10.52 -13.01
N GLU A 53 34.62 -11.75 -13.02
CA GLU A 53 34.34 -12.76 -14.03
C GLU A 53 32.86 -13.14 -14.02
N HIS A 54 32.31 -13.51 -12.85
CA HIS A 54 30.87 -13.82 -12.71
C HIS A 54 29.95 -12.63 -13.03
N LEU A 55 30.40 -11.39 -12.80
CA LEU A 55 29.68 -10.20 -13.25
C LEU A 55 29.67 -10.13 -14.79
N GLY A 56 30.83 -10.33 -15.43
CA GLY A 56 30.91 -10.36 -16.90
C GLY A 56 30.02 -11.44 -17.53
N GLU A 57 29.97 -12.64 -16.94
CA GLU A 57 29.15 -13.73 -17.42
C GLU A 57 27.65 -13.44 -17.35
N ILE A 58 27.16 -12.77 -16.30
CA ILE A 58 25.74 -12.38 -16.22
C ILE A 58 25.43 -11.21 -17.15
N GLU A 59 26.35 -10.26 -17.35
CA GLU A 59 26.19 -9.16 -18.30
C GLU A 59 26.16 -9.68 -19.74
N GLU A 60 27.02 -10.65 -20.08
CA GLU A 60 27.01 -11.33 -21.37
C GLU A 60 25.71 -12.10 -21.62
N TRP A 61 25.23 -12.82 -20.57
CA TRP A 61 23.99 -13.59 -20.66
C TRP A 61 22.77 -12.70 -20.81
N LEU A 62 22.74 -11.52 -20.14
CA LEU A 62 21.63 -10.55 -20.27
C LEU A 62 21.76 -9.68 -21.54
N GLY A 63 22.95 -9.66 -22.17
CA GLY A 63 23.23 -8.86 -23.36
C GLY A 63 23.44 -7.36 -23.10
N GLU A 64 23.49 -6.95 -21.82
CA GLU A 64 23.56 -5.55 -21.40
C GLU A 64 24.53 -5.39 -20.22
N PRO A 65 25.35 -4.33 -20.18
CA PRO A 65 26.15 -4.01 -19.01
C PRO A 65 25.25 -3.55 -17.86
N LEU A 66 25.49 -4.09 -16.67
CA LEU A 66 24.72 -3.76 -15.45
C LEU A 66 25.35 -2.62 -14.66
N PHE A 67 26.67 -2.36 -14.88
CA PHE A 67 27.38 -1.26 -14.25
C PHE A 67 28.11 -0.40 -15.27
N GLU A 68 28.22 0.89 -14.96
CA GLU A 68 29.07 1.85 -15.66
C GLU A 68 30.01 2.54 -14.69
N ARG A 69 31.17 3.02 -15.20
CA ARG A 69 32.10 3.82 -14.42
C ARG A 69 31.87 5.30 -14.68
N ARG A 70 31.45 6.03 -13.65
CA ARG A 70 31.44 7.50 -13.65
C ARG A 70 32.60 8.02 -12.79
N GLY A 71 33.70 8.32 -13.43
CA GLY A 71 34.92 8.71 -12.73
C GLY A 71 35.50 7.56 -11.89
N ARG A 72 35.49 7.72 -10.57
CA ARG A 72 35.95 6.67 -9.62
C ARG A 72 34.80 5.83 -9.05
N ALA A 73 33.56 6.20 -9.33
CA ALA A 73 32.36 5.50 -8.81
C ALA A 73 31.90 4.39 -9.77
N LEU A 74 31.44 3.28 -9.20
CA LEU A 74 30.73 2.22 -9.89
C LEU A 74 29.23 2.48 -9.72
N GLU A 75 28.52 2.76 -10.79
CA GLU A 75 27.10 3.09 -10.82
C GLU A 75 26.31 2.07 -11.64
N LEU A 76 25.03 1.88 -11.29
CA LEU A 76 24.16 1.00 -12.07
C LEU A 76 23.70 1.69 -13.37
N THR A 77 23.70 0.94 -14.45
CA THR A 77 23.01 1.31 -15.70
C THR A 77 21.50 1.22 -15.52
N ASP A 78 20.72 1.55 -16.55
CA ASP A 78 19.26 1.33 -16.55
C ASP A 78 18.95 -0.17 -16.48
N ALA A 79 19.65 -1.00 -17.26
CA ALA A 79 19.56 -2.46 -17.17
C ALA A 79 19.96 -2.97 -15.77
N GLY A 80 21.00 -2.40 -15.16
CA GLY A 80 21.42 -2.73 -13.80
C GLY A 80 20.36 -2.40 -12.75
N ARG A 81 19.61 -1.31 -12.91
CA ARG A 81 18.50 -0.97 -12.00
C ARG A 81 17.37 -1.99 -12.10
N ILE A 82 16.99 -2.37 -13.30
CA ILE A 82 15.97 -3.42 -13.56
C ILE A 82 16.45 -4.76 -12.96
N ALA A 83 17.68 -5.17 -13.26
CA ALA A 83 18.24 -6.41 -12.72
C ALA A 83 18.31 -6.41 -11.19
N LEU A 84 18.63 -5.27 -10.55
CA LEU A 84 18.66 -5.15 -9.10
C LEU A 84 17.26 -5.33 -8.48
N GLU A 85 16.24 -4.74 -9.06
CA GLU A 85 14.85 -4.85 -8.60
C GLU A 85 14.40 -6.32 -8.62
N HIS A 86 14.65 -7.03 -9.71
CA HIS A 86 14.34 -8.46 -9.81
C HIS A 86 15.19 -9.32 -8.86
N ALA A 87 16.49 -9.03 -8.73
CA ALA A 87 17.36 -9.76 -7.81
C ALA A 87 16.92 -9.60 -6.35
N GLU A 88 16.51 -8.41 -5.93
CA GLU A 88 15.98 -8.17 -4.58
C GLU A 88 14.73 -8.99 -4.32
N THR A 89 13.81 -9.07 -5.29
CA THR A 89 12.59 -9.88 -5.20
C THR A 89 12.92 -11.37 -5.06
N ILE A 90 13.79 -11.89 -5.92
CA ILE A 90 14.22 -13.30 -5.92
C ILE A 90 14.86 -13.68 -4.57
N PHE A 91 15.83 -12.89 -4.09
CA PHE A 91 16.55 -13.22 -2.85
C PHE A 91 15.71 -12.99 -1.61
N THR A 92 14.79 -12.03 -1.60
CA THR A 92 13.83 -11.84 -0.52
C THR A 92 12.89 -13.04 -0.43
N THR A 93 12.32 -13.47 -1.56
CA THR A 93 11.45 -14.65 -1.63
C THR A 93 12.20 -15.94 -1.23
N GLY A 94 13.44 -16.09 -1.69
CA GLY A 94 14.31 -17.22 -1.31
C GLY A 94 14.64 -17.20 0.19
N HIS A 95 14.90 -16.05 0.78
CA HIS A 95 15.11 -15.92 2.22
C HIS A 95 13.85 -16.29 3.02
N ASP A 96 12.69 -15.84 2.59
CA ASP A 96 11.41 -16.18 3.22
C ASP A 96 11.12 -17.69 3.12
N LEU A 97 11.46 -18.32 1.99
CA LEU A 97 11.39 -19.77 1.82
C LEU A 97 12.26 -20.49 2.87
N VAL A 98 13.55 -20.14 2.95
CA VAL A 98 14.49 -20.76 3.90
C VAL A 98 14.04 -20.51 5.34
N ALA A 99 13.55 -19.30 5.66
CA ALA A 99 13.02 -18.97 6.97
C ALA A 99 11.81 -19.86 7.34
N ARG A 100 10.99 -20.24 6.36
CA ARG A 100 9.85 -21.17 6.57
C ARG A 100 10.26 -22.58 6.98
N PHE A 101 11.43 -23.03 6.60
CA PHE A 101 11.90 -24.39 6.89
C PHE A 101 12.91 -24.50 8.04
N ARG A 102 13.68 -23.44 8.32
CA ARG A 102 14.78 -23.49 9.30
C ARG A 102 14.43 -23.05 10.71
N GLN A 103 13.31 -22.35 10.92
CA GLN A 103 12.93 -21.90 12.26
C GLN A 103 11.85 -22.82 12.84
N SER A 104 12.07 -23.32 14.07
CA SER A 104 11.01 -23.91 14.88
C SER A 104 9.92 -22.86 15.12
N ASP A 105 8.65 -23.26 15.08
CA ASP A 105 7.45 -22.39 15.15
C ASP A 105 7.48 -21.36 16.31
N GLN A 106 8.21 -21.64 17.37
CA GLN A 106 8.27 -20.80 18.59
C GLN A 106 9.18 -19.57 18.48
N LYS A 107 10.12 -19.51 17.51
CA LYS A 107 11.07 -18.37 17.34
C LYS A 107 10.87 -17.55 16.06
N ARG A 108 9.82 -17.82 15.32
CA ARG A 108 9.61 -17.27 13.99
C ARG A 108 9.07 -15.85 14.04
N GLN A 109 9.89 -14.85 13.67
CA GLN A 109 9.40 -13.51 13.43
C GLN A 109 8.58 -13.50 12.12
N ARG A 110 7.32 -13.08 12.20
CA ARG A 110 6.44 -12.89 11.04
C ARG A 110 6.59 -11.44 10.58
N ILE A 111 6.97 -11.23 9.33
CA ILE A 111 7.02 -9.88 8.75
C ILE A 111 5.78 -9.75 7.88
N LEU A 112 5.00 -8.70 8.13
CA LEU A 112 3.87 -8.30 7.30
C LEU A 112 4.18 -6.94 6.68
N ARG A 113 4.23 -6.89 5.36
CA ARG A 113 4.49 -5.68 4.57
C ARG A 113 3.18 -5.17 4.00
N ILE A 114 2.75 -4.02 4.46
CA ILE A 114 1.46 -3.42 4.11
C ILE A 114 1.72 -2.15 3.31
N GLY A 115 1.13 -2.06 2.12
CA GLY A 115 0.95 -0.81 1.40
C GLY A 115 -0.28 -0.06 1.93
N ALA A 116 -0.23 1.26 1.98
CA ALA A 116 -1.40 2.08 2.28
C ALA A 116 -1.47 3.25 1.30
N VAL A 117 -2.57 3.40 0.56
CA VAL A 117 -2.72 4.52 -0.37
C VAL A 117 -2.68 5.86 0.39
N GLY A 118 -2.08 6.89 -0.23
CA GLY A 118 -1.81 8.18 0.41
C GLY A 118 -3.00 8.80 1.12
N PRO A 119 -4.18 8.91 0.47
CA PRO A 119 -5.38 9.51 1.06
C PRO A 119 -6.01 8.73 2.21
N LEU A 120 -5.57 7.48 2.45
CA LEU A 120 -6.18 6.63 3.47
C LEU A 120 -5.94 7.15 4.89
N SER A 121 -7.00 7.22 5.70
CA SER A 121 -6.93 7.67 7.09
C SER A 121 -5.88 6.95 7.93
N LYS A 122 -5.09 7.71 8.69
CA LYS A 122 -4.11 7.14 9.63
C LYS A 122 -4.77 6.39 10.79
N ASN A 123 -5.98 6.78 11.20
CA ASN A 123 -6.76 6.05 12.19
C ASN A 123 -7.16 4.67 11.66
N LEU A 124 -7.60 4.57 10.40
CA LEU A 124 -7.90 3.29 9.75
C LEU A 124 -6.67 2.39 9.68
N GLN A 125 -5.52 2.94 9.25
CA GLN A 125 -4.26 2.19 9.22
C GLN A 125 -3.88 1.70 10.61
N PHE A 126 -4.02 2.54 11.64
CA PHE A 126 -3.73 2.19 13.02
C PHE A 126 -4.66 1.07 13.52
N ASP A 127 -5.97 1.18 13.31
CA ASP A 127 -6.95 0.18 13.74
C ASP A 127 -6.71 -1.20 13.08
N PHE A 128 -6.23 -1.20 11.82
CA PHE A 128 -5.82 -2.43 11.14
C PHE A 128 -4.55 -3.05 11.74
N ILE A 129 -3.58 -2.21 12.11
CA ILE A 129 -2.25 -2.65 12.56
C ILE A 129 -2.24 -3.02 14.04
N GLN A 130 -3.01 -2.33 14.88
CA GLN A 130 -2.97 -2.47 16.33
C GLN A 130 -3.10 -3.92 16.82
N PRO A 131 -4.04 -4.75 16.30
CA PRO A 131 -4.14 -6.16 16.71
C PRO A 131 -2.89 -6.98 16.38
N LEU A 132 -2.16 -6.61 15.29
CA LEU A 132 -0.94 -7.28 14.87
C LEU A 132 0.21 -7.06 15.85
N LEU A 133 0.24 -5.91 16.50
CA LEU A 133 1.30 -5.53 17.45
C LEU A 133 1.15 -6.25 18.80
N ALA A 134 0.03 -6.92 19.05
CA ALA A 134 -0.16 -7.74 20.25
C ALA A 134 0.71 -9.00 20.25
N ASP A 135 1.08 -9.54 19.09
CA ASP A 135 2.06 -10.64 18.96
C ASP A 135 3.47 -10.07 18.78
N ALA A 136 4.31 -10.15 19.81
CA ALA A 136 5.70 -9.69 19.79
C ALA A 136 6.56 -10.33 18.68
N ARG A 137 6.09 -11.41 18.07
CA ARG A 137 6.75 -12.07 16.93
C ARG A 137 6.39 -11.41 15.59
N THR A 138 5.43 -10.52 15.56
CA THR A 138 5.00 -9.84 14.33
C THR A 138 5.76 -8.53 14.16
N LYS A 139 6.47 -8.40 13.04
CA LYS A 139 7.03 -7.13 12.57
C LYS A 139 6.14 -6.60 11.45
N VAL A 140 5.56 -5.44 11.65
CA VAL A 140 4.77 -4.76 10.62
C VAL A 140 5.64 -3.71 9.94
N VAL A 141 5.62 -3.69 8.62
CA VAL A 141 6.25 -2.66 7.78
C VAL A 141 5.13 -2.00 6.98
N VAL A 142 4.98 -0.68 7.09
CA VAL A 142 3.97 0.07 6.35
C VAL A 142 4.65 1.02 5.38
N VAL A 143 4.23 0.96 4.12
CA VAL A 143 4.71 1.84 3.05
C VAL A 143 3.51 2.63 2.53
N ALA A 144 3.63 3.97 2.48
CA ALA A 144 2.63 4.83 1.85
C ALA A 144 3.05 5.16 0.42
N GLY A 145 2.07 5.20 -0.50
CA GLY A 145 2.34 5.51 -1.90
C GLY A 145 1.08 5.70 -2.73
N GLY A 146 1.24 5.91 -4.03
CA GLY A 146 0.14 5.91 -4.99
C GLY A 146 -0.37 4.49 -5.28
N LEU A 147 -1.64 4.37 -5.70
CA LEU A 147 -2.25 3.05 -5.96
C LEU A 147 -1.42 2.23 -6.97
N ASN A 148 -1.03 2.82 -8.11
CA ASN A 148 -0.28 2.13 -9.16
C ASN A 148 1.11 1.66 -8.69
N GLU A 149 1.80 2.46 -7.88
CA GLU A 149 3.09 2.08 -7.32
C GLU A 149 2.94 0.92 -6.34
N LEU A 150 1.94 1.00 -5.45
CA LEU A 150 1.70 -0.03 -4.44
C LEU A 150 1.20 -1.35 -5.06
N THR A 151 0.38 -1.30 -6.11
CA THR A 151 -0.05 -2.50 -6.86
C THR A 151 1.13 -3.16 -7.56
N ARG A 152 2.03 -2.39 -8.17
CA ARG A 152 3.27 -2.94 -8.74
C ARG A 152 4.13 -3.63 -7.67
N GLN A 153 4.36 -2.99 -6.52
CA GLN A 153 5.10 -3.61 -5.41
C GLN A 153 4.40 -4.87 -4.87
N LEU A 154 3.07 -4.92 -4.91
CA LEU A 154 2.28 -6.08 -4.53
C LEU A 154 2.47 -7.24 -5.52
N GLN A 155 2.45 -6.98 -6.83
CA GLN A 155 2.71 -7.95 -7.90
C GLN A 155 4.14 -8.50 -7.85
N GLU A 156 5.11 -7.64 -7.52
CA GLU A 156 6.51 -8.01 -7.29
C GLU A 156 6.74 -8.75 -5.95
N HIS A 157 5.67 -9.06 -5.20
CA HIS A 157 5.76 -9.70 -3.87
C HIS A 157 6.59 -8.93 -2.83
N ARG A 158 6.76 -7.62 -3.02
CA ARG A 158 7.43 -6.71 -2.07
C ARG A 158 6.48 -6.26 -0.96
N LEU A 159 5.17 -6.35 -1.21
CA LEU A 159 4.08 -6.15 -0.25
C LEU A 159 3.24 -7.43 -0.15
N ASP A 160 2.70 -7.69 1.03
CA ASP A 160 1.80 -8.82 1.29
C ASP A 160 0.34 -8.42 1.08
N LEU A 161 0.03 -7.12 1.29
CA LEU A 161 -1.31 -6.54 1.25
C LEU A 161 -1.22 -5.05 0.96
N VAL A 162 -2.21 -4.50 0.24
CA VAL A 162 -2.41 -3.04 0.14
C VAL A 162 -3.78 -2.66 0.69
N LEU A 163 -3.81 -1.71 1.61
CA LEU A 163 -5.04 -1.07 2.07
C LEU A 163 -5.38 0.09 1.16
N SER A 164 -6.60 0.13 0.65
CA SER A 164 -7.07 1.14 -0.29
C SER A 164 -8.52 1.54 -0.01
N ASN A 165 -8.89 2.77 -0.34
CA ASN A 165 -10.26 3.23 -0.47
C ASN A 165 -10.72 3.31 -1.94
N ILE A 166 -9.86 2.93 -2.87
CA ILE A 166 -10.12 2.86 -4.31
C ILE A 166 -9.90 1.42 -4.76
N PRO A 167 -10.85 0.77 -5.45
CA PRO A 167 -10.63 -0.56 -6.01
C PRO A 167 -9.73 -0.50 -7.24
N VAL A 168 -8.92 -1.53 -7.44
CA VAL A 168 -8.21 -1.74 -8.70
C VAL A 168 -9.21 -2.27 -9.73
N ARG A 169 -9.19 -1.70 -10.94
CA ARG A 169 -10.05 -2.16 -12.03
C ARG A 169 -9.47 -3.41 -12.67
N ALA A 170 -10.32 -4.41 -12.92
CA ALA A 170 -9.91 -5.68 -13.49
C ALA A 170 -9.34 -5.59 -14.93
N ASP A 171 -9.65 -4.50 -15.64
CA ASP A 171 -9.11 -4.21 -16.97
C ASP A 171 -7.70 -3.60 -16.93
N GLN A 172 -7.25 -3.15 -15.78
CA GLN A 172 -5.93 -2.53 -15.59
C GLN A 172 -4.90 -3.48 -14.98
N GLU A 173 -5.34 -4.44 -14.13
CA GLU A 173 -4.45 -5.31 -13.35
C GLU A 173 -5.08 -6.70 -13.18
N GLU A 174 -4.80 -7.64 -14.09
CA GLU A 174 -5.41 -8.98 -14.10
C GLU A 174 -5.09 -9.82 -12.86
N ASP A 175 -3.94 -9.59 -12.21
CA ASP A 175 -3.45 -10.38 -11.08
C ASP A 175 -3.73 -9.76 -9.71
N VAL A 176 -4.44 -8.62 -9.64
CA VAL A 176 -4.76 -7.98 -8.36
C VAL A 176 -6.22 -8.17 -8.00
N PHE A 177 -6.47 -8.68 -6.81
CA PHE A 177 -7.81 -8.97 -6.31
C PHE A 177 -8.23 -7.99 -5.23
N ASN A 178 -9.41 -7.39 -5.40
CA ASN A 178 -10.05 -6.55 -4.41
C ASN A 178 -10.80 -7.42 -3.40
N HIS A 179 -10.46 -7.31 -2.12
CA HIS A 179 -11.22 -7.89 -1.02
C HIS A 179 -11.95 -6.76 -0.29
N PRO A 180 -13.27 -6.60 -0.48
CA PRO A 180 -14.03 -5.57 0.23
C PRO A 180 -13.90 -5.75 1.75
N LEU A 181 -13.54 -4.69 2.46
CA LEU A 181 -13.44 -4.67 3.92
C LEU A 181 -14.71 -4.16 4.55
N GLY A 182 -15.35 -3.17 3.92
CA GLY A 182 -16.58 -2.55 4.37
C GLY A 182 -16.69 -1.11 3.87
N GLU A 183 -17.73 -0.45 4.32
CA GLU A 183 -17.97 0.96 4.05
C GLU A 183 -18.33 1.68 5.34
N VAL A 184 -17.92 2.94 5.46
CA VAL A 184 -18.17 3.79 6.62
C VAL A 184 -18.88 5.06 6.17
N PRO A 185 -19.99 5.45 6.80
CA PRO A 185 -20.69 6.67 6.46
C PRO A 185 -19.80 7.91 6.55
N VAL A 186 -20.05 8.84 5.63
CA VAL A 186 -19.35 10.14 5.56
C VAL A 186 -20.21 11.21 6.23
N PHE A 187 -19.53 12.11 6.92
CA PHE A 187 -20.13 13.18 7.70
C PHE A 187 -19.50 14.52 7.37
N LEU A 188 -20.28 15.55 7.57
CA LEU A 188 -19.77 16.91 7.74
C LEU A 188 -19.53 17.12 9.24
N VAL A 189 -18.28 17.42 9.60
CA VAL A 189 -17.87 17.53 11.02
C VAL A 189 -17.26 18.89 11.29
N GLY A 190 -17.47 19.41 12.50
CA GLY A 190 -16.94 20.69 12.91
C GLY A 190 -16.56 20.74 14.38
N GLY A 191 -15.52 21.50 14.69
CA GLY A 191 -15.02 21.73 16.04
C GLY A 191 -15.92 22.69 16.86
N LYS A 192 -15.45 23.02 18.06
CA LYS A 192 -16.20 23.78 19.09
C LYS A 192 -16.63 25.18 18.64
N ARG A 193 -15.94 25.79 17.68
CA ARG A 193 -16.23 27.16 17.22
C ARG A 193 -17.36 27.22 16.18
N VAL A 194 -17.67 26.10 15.53
CA VAL A 194 -18.75 26.04 14.55
C VAL A 194 -20.08 26.29 15.28
N LYS A 195 -20.76 27.36 14.90
CA LYS A 195 -22.08 27.70 15.42
C LYS A 195 -23.13 27.46 14.34
N LEU A 196 -24.09 26.58 14.62
CA LEU A 196 -25.18 26.25 13.72
C LEU A 196 -26.51 26.59 14.39
N VAL A 197 -27.36 27.31 13.68
CA VAL A 197 -28.67 27.68 14.22
C VAL A 197 -29.71 26.59 13.92
N ARG A 198 -29.65 25.94 12.77
CA ARG A 198 -30.47 24.77 12.37
C ARG A 198 -29.68 23.93 11.37
N PRO A 199 -29.07 22.83 11.80
CA PRO A 199 -28.26 22.01 10.90
C PRO A 199 -29.13 21.02 10.13
N THR A 200 -29.78 21.50 9.07
CA THR A 200 -30.46 20.62 8.11
C THR A 200 -29.62 20.49 6.85
N PHE A 201 -29.49 19.27 6.36
CA PHE A 201 -28.88 19.02 5.06
C PHE A 201 -30.00 19.21 4.00
N PRO A 202 -29.77 19.95 2.92
CA PRO A 202 -28.50 20.56 2.48
C PRO A 202 -28.32 22.03 2.88
N ASP A 203 -29.27 22.70 3.55
CA ASP A 203 -29.31 24.14 3.78
C ASP A 203 -28.07 24.73 4.48
N LEU A 204 -27.44 23.92 5.36
CA LEU A 204 -26.25 24.38 6.09
C LEU A 204 -25.06 24.67 5.16
N LEU A 205 -25.06 24.12 3.94
CA LEU A 205 -23.95 24.24 3.00
C LEU A 205 -23.85 25.62 2.32
N HIS A 206 -24.91 26.42 2.36
CA HIS A 206 -24.94 27.75 1.76
C HIS A 206 -24.08 28.79 2.50
N ASN A 207 -23.86 28.60 3.82
CA ASN A 207 -23.33 29.67 4.68
C ASN A 207 -22.07 29.27 5.45
N LEU A 208 -21.54 28.08 5.24
CA LEU A 208 -20.37 27.60 5.96
C LEU A 208 -19.26 27.19 5.01
N PRO A 209 -18.02 27.60 5.32
CA PRO A 209 -16.87 27.13 4.56
C PRO A 209 -16.67 25.64 4.74
N LEU A 210 -16.36 24.96 3.63
CA LEU A 210 -16.09 23.55 3.59
C LEU A 210 -14.60 23.26 3.38
N PHE A 211 -14.11 22.26 4.07
CA PHE A 211 -12.83 21.62 3.85
C PHE A 211 -13.10 20.24 3.25
N LEU A 212 -12.68 20.04 2.02
CA LEU A 212 -13.06 18.86 1.23
C LEU A 212 -11.84 18.02 0.87
N PRO A 213 -12.01 16.70 0.69
CA PRO A 213 -11.00 15.91 -0.01
C PRO A 213 -10.73 16.47 -1.40
N SER A 214 -9.54 16.19 -1.95
CA SER A 214 -9.22 16.59 -3.32
C SER A 214 -10.16 15.91 -4.33
N ARG A 215 -10.19 16.43 -5.54
CA ARG A 215 -11.05 15.92 -6.65
C ARG A 215 -10.68 14.52 -7.13
N GLN A 216 -9.55 13.97 -6.68
CA GLN A 216 -9.15 12.60 -6.98
C GLN A 216 -9.82 11.57 -6.05
N SER A 217 -10.52 12.02 -5.01
CA SER A 217 -11.24 11.17 -4.08
C SER A 217 -12.62 10.79 -4.61
N ASP A 218 -12.97 9.50 -4.61
CA ASP A 218 -14.32 9.02 -4.95
C ASP A 218 -15.38 9.64 -4.04
N VAL A 219 -15.09 9.79 -2.75
CA VAL A 219 -15.98 10.46 -1.78
C VAL A 219 -16.27 11.92 -2.21
N ARG A 220 -15.25 12.63 -2.74
CA ARG A 220 -15.44 13.97 -3.24
C ARG A 220 -16.30 14.00 -4.50
N ALA A 221 -16.07 13.12 -5.44
CA ALA A 221 -16.85 13.02 -6.68
C ALA A 221 -18.33 12.75 -6.40
N ASP A 222 -18.62 11.80 -5.50
CA ASP A 222 -19.99 11.47 -5.07
C ASP A 222 -20.63 12.65 -4.32
N PHE A 223 -19.89 13.35 -3.48
CA PHE A 223 -20.37 14.54 -2.78
C PHE A 223 -20.70 15.69 -3.73
N ASP A 224 -19.83 15.97 -4.71
CA ASP A 224 -20.05 16.97 -5.74
C ASP A 224 -21.32 16.66 -6.56
N LEU A 225 -21.59 15.38 -6.84
CA LEU A 225 -22.83 14.95 -7.50
C LEU A 225 -24.08 15.21 -6.62
N ILE A 226 -23.99 14.96 -5.32
CA ILE A 226 -25.08 15.25 -4.36
C ILE A 226 -25.36 16.76 -4.35
N LEU A 227 -24.31 17.61 -4.32
CA LEU A 227 -24.45 19.06 -4.35
C LEU A 227 -25.09 19.55 -5.66
N ALA A 228 -24.61 19.03 -6.80
CA ALA A 228 -25.15 19.38 -8.11
C ALA A 228 -26.64 19.02 -8.23
N ASN A 229 -27.05 17.86 -7.75
CA ASN A 229 -28.44 17.42 -7.74
C ASN A 229 -29.33 18.29 -6.80
N ALA A 230 -28.75 18.86 -5.76
CA ALA A 230 -29.42 19.78 -4.85
C ALA A 230 -29.38 21.25 -5.32
N GLY A 231 -28.67 21.57 -6.40
CA GLY A 231 -28.49 22.93 -6.91
C GLY A 231 -27.67 23.84 -5.97
N ILE A 232 -26.69 23.24 -5.24
CA ILE A 232 -25.90 23.95 -4.23
C ILE A 232 -24.48 24.19 -4.74
N GLU A 233 -24.05 25.43 -4.67
CA GLU A 233 -22.65 25.84 -4.85
C GLU A 233 -22.03 26.09 -3.46
N PRO A 234 -21.15 25.19 -2.98
CA PRO A 234 -20.57 25.33 -1.65
C PRO A 234 -19.44 26.35 -1.62
N ILE A 235 -19.22 26.95 -0.46
CA ILE A 235 -18.04 27.77 -0.20
C ILE A 235 -16.88 26.83 0.16
N VAL A 236 -16.01 26.49 -0.79
CA VAL A 236 -14.85 25.63 -0.54
C VAL A 236 -13.65 26.48 -0.11
N HIS A 237 -13.19 26.31 1.13
CA HIS A 237 -12.03 27.03 1.67
C HIS A 237 -10.72 26.25 1.51
N ALA A 238 -10.76 24.92 1.51
CA ALA A 238 -9.59 24.11 1.25
C ALA A 238 -9.97 22.79 0.57
N GLU A 239 -9.10 22.34 -0.34
CA GLU A 239 -9.10 21.00 -0.92
C GLU A 239 -7.81 20.30 -0.48
N VAL A 240 -7.91 19.09 0.10
CA VAL A 240 -6.81 18.43 0.80
C VAL A 240 -6.77 16.95 0.47
N ASP A 241 -5.60 16.42 0.12
CA ASP A 241 -5.39 14.97 -0.10
C ASP A 241 -5.14 14.20 1.20
N ASP A 242 -4.67 14.87 2.25
CA ASP A 242 -4.30 14.25 3.52
C ASP A 242 -5.46 14.31 4.52
N MET A 243 -5.99 13.15 4.89
CA MET A 243 -7.06 13.03 5.88
C MET A 243 -6.64 13.52 7.27
N ALA A 244 -5.35 13.47 7.62
CA ALA A 244 -4.87 13.99 8.89
C ALA A 244 -4.93 15.52 8.92
N LEU A 245 -4.59 16.19 7.81
CA LEU A 245 -4.75 17.63 7.68
C LEU A 245 -6.24 18.02 7.68
N LEU A 246 -7.08 17.27 6.96
CA LEU A 246 -8.52 17.53 6.91
C LEU A 246 -9.15 17.42 8.33
N ARG A 247 -8.71 16.46 9.13
CA ARG A 247 -9.08 16.33 10.55
C ARG A 247 -8.64 17.54 11.38
N LEU A 248 -7.44 18.06 11.17
CA LEU A 248 -6.96 19.27 11.85
C LEU A 248 -7.77 20.50 11.48
N LEU A 249 -8.13 20.65 10.21
CA LEU A 249 -9.01 21.73 9.74
C LEU A 249 -10.41 21.62 10.38
N ALA A 250 -10.97 20.41 10.53
CA ALA A 250 -12.22 20.23 11.26
C ALA A 250 -12.13 20.71 12.71
N LEU A 251 -10.99 20.45 13.37
CA LEU A 251 -10.74 20.87 14.77
C LEU A 251 -10.53 22.37 14.92
N SER A 252 -10.08 23.10 13.90
CA SER A 252 -9.91 24.56 13.95
C SER A 252 -11.24 25.28 14.25
N GLY A 253 -12.35 24.70 13.81
CA GLY A 253 -13.68 25.22 14.01
C GLY A 253 -14.01 26.42 13.09
N GLU A 254 -13.26 26.58 11.99
CA GLU A 254 -13.47 27.65 11.00
C GLU A 254 -14.39 27.23 9.85
N GLY A 255 -14.78 25.95 9.81
CA GLY A 255 -15.64 25.39 8.80
C GLY A 255 -16.00 23.93 9.09
N LEU A 256 -16.61 23.27 8.11
CA LEU A 256 -16.98 21.87 8.16
C LEU A 256 -16.06 21.05 7.25
N ALA A 257 -15.54 19.96 7.77
CA ALA A 257 -14.78 18.99 6.99
C ALA A 257 -15.65 17.79 6.59
N LEU A 258 -15.51 17.35 5.33
CA LEU A 258 -16.14 16.15 4.80
C LEU A 258 -15.23 14.94 5.06
N VAL A 259 -15.58 14.08 6.01
CA VAL A 259 -14.77 12.94 6.42
C VAL A 259 -15.64 11.73 6.80
N SER A 260 -15.10 10.52 6.62
CA SER A 260 -15.70 9.34 7.21
C SER A 260 -15.48 9.31 8.73
N LYS A 261 -16.38 8.65 9.46
CA LYS A 261 -16.38 8.62 10.92
C LYS A 261 -15.05 8.14 11.52
N ILE A 262 -14.38 7.17 10.88
CA ILE A 262 -13.10 6.64 11.36
C ILE A 262 -11.99 7.69 11.43
N VAL A 263 -12.05 8.73 10.60
CA VAL A 263 -11.06 9.83 10.60
C VAL A 263 -11.08 10.63 11.90
N VAL A 264 -12.26 10.79 12.49
CA VAL A 264 -12.51 11.69 13.65
C VAL A 264 -13.06 10.96 14.88
N GLU A 265 -13.05 9.65 14.90
CA GLU A 265 -13.65 8.86 16.00
C GLU A 265 -13.10 9.24 17.38
N ARG A 266 -11.79 9.44 17.50
CA ARG A 266 -11.13 9.82 18.75
C ARG A 266 -11.50 11.23 19.20
N GLU A 267 -11.68 12.13 18.26
CA GLU A 267 -12.13 13.51 18.52
C GLU A 267 -13.60 13.55 18.94
N LEU A 268 -14.42 12.68 18.39
CA LEU A 268 -15.80 12.50 18.83
C LEU A 268 -15.87 11.97 20.26
N GLN A 269 -15.10 10.90 20.57
CA GLN A 269 -15.03 10.32 21.92
C GLN A 269 -14.51 11.34 22.96
N SER A 270 -13.53 12.17 22.59
CA SER A 270 -12.98 13.23 23.45
C SER A 270 -13.76 14.54 23.42
N SER A 271 -14.91 14.58 22.76
CA SER A 271 -15.79 15.75 22.62
C SER A 271 -15.08 16.99 22.05
N LYS A 272 -14.02 16.81 21.26
CA LYS A 272 -13.34 17.89 20.54
C LYS A 272 -14.10 18.28 19.28
N ILE A 273 -14.68 17.31 18.57
CA ILE A 273 -15.67 17.53 17.52
C ILE A 273 -17.05 17.62 18.18
N LYS A 274 -17.78 18.69 17.89
CA LYS A 274 -19.10 18.95 18.48
C LYS A 274 -20.24 18.82 17.50
N PHE A 275 -19.93 18.88 16.22
CA PHE A 275 -20.93 18.77 15.19
C PHE A 275 -20.59 17.58 14.29
N MET A 276 -21.60 16.81 14.00
CA MET A 276 -21.50 15.70 13.05
C MET A 276 -22.87 15.52 12.37
N LEU A 277 -22.90 15.77 11.08
CA LEU A 277 -24.09 15.54 10.25
C LEU A 277 -23.77 14.50 9.19
N ARG A 278 -24.50 13.41 9.18
CA ARG A 278 -24.36 12.39 8.15
C ARG A 278 -24.79 12.93 6.80
N VAL A 279 -23.97 12.72 5.76
CA VAL A 279 -24.37 13.01 4.39
C VAL A 279 -25.18 11.83 3.85
N PRO A 280 -26.44 12.04 3.46
CA PRO A 280 -27.30 10.94 3.01
C PRO A 280 -26.74 10.26 1.76
N GLY A 281 -26.67 8.93 1.77
CA GLY A 281 -26.22 8.13 0.63
C GLY A 281 -24.71 8.13 0.39
N LEU A 282 -23.90 8.84 1.21
CA LEU A 282 -22.46 8.92 1.04
C LEU A 282 -21.72 8.04 2.05
N ALA A 283 -20.88 7.15 1.56
CA ALA A 283 -20.02 6.29 2.36
C ALA A 283 -18.64 6.10 1.70
N GLU A 284 -17.61 6.02 2.50
CA GLU A 284 -16.28 5.68 2.05
C GLU A 284 -16.08 4.16 2.10
N LYS A 285 -15.64 3.58 0.99
CA LYS A 285 -15.42 2.14 0.83
C LYS A 285 -13.97 1.80 1.08
N TYR A 286 -13.71 0.62 1.64
CA TYR A 286 -12.36 0.17 1.95
C TYR A 286 -12.11 -1.23 1.40
N TYR A 287 -10.89 -1.45 0.93
CA TYR A 287 -10.45 -2.67 0.28
C TYR A 287 -9.10 -3.12 0.83
N ALA A 288 -8.92 -4.43 0.88
CA ALA A 288 -7.60 -5.05 0.93
C ALA A 288 -7.28 -5.62 -0.45
N LEU A 289 -6.13 -5.24 -1.02
CA LEU A 289 -5.69 -5.71 -2.32
C LEU A 289 -4.62 -6.78 -2.13
N THR A 290 -4.70 -7.87 -2.89
CA THR A 290 -3.71 -8.95 -2.91
C THR A 290 -3.53 -9.50 -4.33
N VAL A 291 -2.40 -10.17 -4.61
CA VAL A 291 -2.16 -10.84 -5.90
C VAL A 291 -2.83 -12.22 -6.00
N ARG A 292 -3.61 -12.63 -5.02
CA ARG A 292 -4.30 -13.93 -5.02
C ARG A 292 -5.74 -13.79 -4.53
N LYS A 293 -6.64 -14.57 -5.11
CA LYS A 293 -8.06 -14.62 -4.72
C LYS A 293 -8.29 -14.96 -3.24
N ARG A 294 -7.34 -15.64 -2.60
CA ARG A 294 -7.42 -16.04 -1.18
C ARG A 294 -6.18 -15.58 -0.45
N PHE A 295 -6.36 -15.14 0.78
CA PHE A 295 -5.23 -14.86 1.66
C PHE A 295 -4.36 -16.11 1.83
N GLN A 296 -3.06 -15.96 1.62
CA GLN A 296 -2.11 -17.08 1.68
C GLN A 296 -1.99 -17.70 3.09
N ASN A 297 -2.30 -16.90 4.11
CA ASN A 297 -2.21 -17.26 5.51
C ASN A 297 -3.58 -17.20 6.17
N ALA A 298 -3.98 -18.24 6.89
CA ALA A 298 -5.17 -18.22 7.75
C ALA A 298 -5.14 -17.03 8.72
N TRP A 299 -3.97 -16.74 9.28
CA TRP A 299 -3.72 -15.60 10.15
C TRP A 299 -4.05 -14.24 9.50
N LEU A 300 -3.66 -14.00 8.23
CA LEU A 300 -4.02 -12.75 7.54
C LEU A 300 -5.52 -12.68 7.27
N ALA A 301 -6.13 -13.81 6.95
CA ALA A 301 -7.59 -13.90 6.78
C ALA A 301 -8.33 -13.53 8.08
N GLU A 302 -7.88 -14.03 9.24
CA GLU A 302 -8.45 -13.71 10.55
C GLU A 302 -8.38 -12.21 10.85
N ILE A 303 -7.24 -11.57 10.54
CA ILE A 303 -7.07 -10.12 10.74
C ILE A 303 -8.03 -9.32 9.87
N VAL A 304 -8.13 -9.71 8.60
CA VAL A 304 -9.05 -9.05 7.65
C VAL A 304 -10.50 -9.19 8.12
N GLU A 305 -10.89 -10.37 8.60
CA GLU A 305 -12.24 -10.59 9.13
C GLU A 305 -12.50 -9.78 10.43
N ALA A 306 -11.54 -9.74 11.35
CA ALA A 306 -11.65 -8.89 12.54
C ALA A 306 -11.80 -7.40 12.16
N PHE A 307 -11.05 -6.96 11.17
CA PHE A 307 -11.15 -5.58 10.69
C PHE A 307 -12.48 -5.29 9.99
N ARG A 308 -13.03 -6.24 9.23
CA ARG A 308 -14.39 -6.15 8.66
C ARG A 308 -15.45 -5.97 9.74
N ALA A 309 -15.35 -6.74 10.83
CA ALA A 309 -16.25 -6.60 11.98
C ALA A 309 -16.16 -5.19 12.58
N ARG A 310 -14.95 -4.67 12.76
CA ARG A 310 -14.70 -3.31 13.26
C ARG A 310 -15.31 -2.22 12.37
N LEU A 311 -15.18 -2.34 11.04
CA LEU A 311 -15.80 -1.38 10.12
C LEU A 311 -17.33 -1.45 10.14
N LYS A 312 -17.93 -2.63 10.29
CA LYS A 312 -19.38 -2.79 10.46
C LYS A 312 -19.89 -2.11 11.73
N GLU A 313 -19.18 -2.23 12.85
CA GLU A 313 -19.52 -1.51 14.09
C GLU A 313 -19.49 0.01 13.90
N LEU A 314 -18.47 0.52 13.19
CA LEU A 314 -18.36 1.95 12.87
C LEU A 314 -19.50 2.45 11.97
N ALA A 315 -19.98 1.60 11.06
CA ALA A 315 -21.08 1.93 10.16
C ALA A 315 -22.45 1.91 10.85
N ALA A 316 -22.61 1.06 11.87
CA ALA A 316 -23.87 0.90 12.59
C ALA A 316 -24.14 2.01 13.62
N ASN A 317 -23.12 2.59 14.18
CA ASN A 317 -23.16 3.65 15.19
C ASN A 317 -23.01 5.05 14.58
#